data_3b3118dd2715c21c22f4cc59936a66ea
#
_entry.id   3b3118dd2715c21c22f4cc59936a66ea
#
_cell.length_a   1.000
_cell.length_b   1.000
_cell.length_c   1.000
_cell.angle_alpha   90.00
_cell.angle_beta   90.00
_cell.angle_gamma   90.00
#
_symmetry.space_group_name_H-M   'P 1'
#
loop_
_entity.id
_entity.type
_entity.pdbx_description
1 polymer ?
#
loop_
_entity_poly.entity_id
_entity_poly.type
_entity_poly.pdbx_seq_one_letter_code
_entity_poly.pdbx_strand_id
1 'polypeptide(L)'
;DALWDELRGECQASLKETVHTHLRACPSCQAVYEQYAGVAYCLSCLPLPEPSCDLAKKVVQHLAALKGAMAAPIVLSAISTPLGRLYAGFKDNRIAYLSLDTGDSPEAVAARAERRLRRRVVQGQAPPWLVSAIERFFSTWKVDDEVVDISNLTPFEQAALRAAARIPPGEVRSYAWVATQIGRPKAARAVGRVMARNPLPLLFPCHRVVDSSGDLHDYFYGLEMKARLLQMEGYRG
;
A
#
# COMPACT_ATOMS: atom_id res chain seq x y z
N ASP A 1 -16.55 8.30 -11.92
CA ASP A 1 -16.68 7.13 -12.80
C ASP A 1 -18.01 7.20 -13.59
N ALA A 2 -19.18 7.34 -12.95
CA ALA A 2 -20.48 7.37 -13.64
C ALA A 2 -20.62 8.49 -14.71
N LEU A 3 -19.97 9.63 -14.53
CA LEU A 3 -19.96 10.74 -15.48
C LEU A 3 -19.19 10.39 -16.76
N TRP A 4 -18.10 9.65 -16.62
CA TRP A 4 -17.29 9.17 -17.74
C TRP A 4 -17.97 8.05 -18.51
N ASP A 5 -18.67 7.16 -17.80
CA ASP A 5 -19.43 6.08 -18.41
C ASP A 5 -20.60 6.64 -19.22
N GLU A 6 -21.22 7.76 -18.74
CA GLU A 6 -22.26 8.47 -19.49
C GLU A 6 -21.71 9.11 -20.78
N LEU A 7 -20.56 9.78 -20.71
CA LEU A 7 -19.91 10.41 -21.87
C LEU A 7 -19.49 9.40 -22.94
N ARG A 8 -19.23 8.15 -22.56
CA ARG A 8 -18.88 7.06 -23.49
C ARG A 8 -20.10 6.26 -23.97
N GLY A 9 -21.28 6.56 -23.44
CA GLY A 9 -22.49 5.78 -23.74
C GLY A 9 -22.54 4.40 -23.08
N GLU A 10 -21.66 4.12 -22.13
CA GLU A 10 -21.51 2.84 -21.43
C GLU A 10 -22.26 2.81 -20.09
N CYS A 11 -22.93 3.90 -19.72
CA CYS A 11 -23.62 4.02 -18.43
C CYS A 11 -24.85 3.12 -18.38
N GLN A 12 -25.00 2.37 -17.28
CA GLN A 12 -26.20 1.57 -17.01
C GLN A 12 -27.45 2.46 -16.92
N ALA A 13 -28.56 2.03 -17.49
CA ALA A 13 -29.78 2.82 -17.57
C ALA A 13 -30.30 3.37 -16.23
N SER A 14 -30.16 2.59 -15.16
CA SER A 14 -30.52 2.99 -13.78
C SER A 14 -29.63 4.10 -13.20
N LEU A 15 -28.36 4.13 -13.60
CA LEU A 15 -27.40 5.12 -13.14
C LEU A 15 -27.48 6.42 -13.95
N LYS A 16 -27.88 6.30 -15.21
CA LYS A 16 -28.04 7.39 -16.17
C LYS A 16 -29.01 8.46 -15.67
N GLU A 17 -30.17 8.04 -15.21
CA GLU A 17 -31.21 8.95 -14.68
C GLU A 17 -30.75 9.68 -13.42
N THR A 18 -30.00 8.99 -12.55
CA THR A 18 -29.40 9.58 -11.33
C THR A 18 -28.34 10.63 -11.70
N VAL A 19 -27.47 10.34 -12.67
CA VAL A 19 -26.45 11.27 -13.16
C VAL A 19 -27.11 12.51 -13.75
N HIS A 20 -28.10 12.36 -14.63
CA HIS A 20 -28.80 13.49 -15.23
C HIS A 20 -29.57 14.33 -14.21
N THR A 21 -30.17 13.72 -13.20
CA THR A 21 -30.84 14.42 -12.12
C THR A 21 -29.84 15.26 -11.29
N HIS A 22 -28.68 14.67 -10.99
CA HIS A 22 -27.60 15.38 -10.28
C HIS A 22 -27.07 16.55 -11.11
N LEU A 23 -26.82 16.37 -12.40
CA LEU A 23 -26.31 17.42 -13.29
C LEU A 23 -27.28 18.62 -13.38
N ARG A 24 -28.60 18.38 -13.33
CA ARG A 24 -29.59 19.46 -13.29
C ARG A 24 -29.60 20.23 -11.98
N ALA A 25 -29.18 19.61 -10.88
CA ALA A 25 -29.22 20.19 -9.54
C ALA A 25 -27.88 20.79 -9.09
N CYS A 26 -26.75 20.44 -9.72
CA CYS A 26 -25.41 20.84 -9.30
C CYS A 26 -24.68 21.62 -10.42
N PRO A 27 -24.61 22.98 -10.35
CA PRO A 27 -23.97 23.78 -11.39
C PRO A 27 -22.47 23.47 -11.59
N SER A 28 -21.76 23.12 -10.53
CA SER A 28 -20.32 22.77 -10.62
C SER A 28 -20.11 21.46 -11.38
N CYS A 29 -20.94 20.45 -11.17
CA CYS A 29 -20.86 19.19 -11.91
C CYS A 29 -21.33 19.36 -13.36
N GLN A 30 -22.32 20.21 -13.59
CA GLN A 30 -22.78 20.58 -14.94
C GLN A 30 -21.65 21.24 -15.75
N ALA A 31 -20.96 22.23 -15.18
CA ALA A 31 -19.84 22.91 -15.84
C ALA A 31 -18.69 21.95 -16.19
N VAL A 32 -18.38 21.01 -15.28
CA VAL A 32 -17.39 19.97 -15.53
C VAL A 32 -17.86 19.04 -16.65
N TYR A 33 -19.11 18.61 -16.63
CA TYR A 33 -19.67 17.76 -17.67
C TYR A 33 -19.62 18.41 -19.05
N GLU A 34 -20.04 19.68 -19.18
CA GLU A 34 -20.02 20.44 -20.42
C GLU A 34 -18.59 20.62 -20.98
N GLN A 35 -17.64 20.87 -20.09
CA GLN A 35 -16.22 20.99 -20.46
C GLN A 35 -15.68 19.70 -21.07
N TYR A 36 -16.02 18.54 -20.48
CA TYR A 36 -15.54 17.24 -20.98
C TYR A 36 -16.37 16.69 -22.14
N ALA A 37 -17.67 17.02 -22.23
CA ALA A 37 -18.52 16.63 -23.35
C ALA A 37 -18.02 17.22 -24.67
N GLY A 38 -17.58 18.50 -24.66
CA GLY A 38 -16.97 19.12 -25.84
C GLY A 38 -15.68 18.41 -26.28
N VAL A 39 -14.83 18.05 -25.33
CA VAL A 39 -13.58 17.29 -25.62
C VAL A 39 -13.89 15.90 -26.15
N ALA A 40 -14.83 15.18 -25.53
CA ALA A 40 -15.24 13.84 -25.97
C ALA A 40 -15.81 13.85 -27.38
N TYR A 41 -16.64 14.85 -27.70
CA TYR A 41 -17.16 15.05 -29.06
C TYR A 41 -16.04 15.31 -30.07
N CYS A 42 -15.12 16.23 -29.78
CA CYS A 42 -13.96 16.48 -30.65
C CYS A 42 -13.11 15.24 -30.88
N LEU A 43 -12.87 14.46 -29.83
CA LEU A 43 -12.09 13.22 -29.92
C LEU A 43 -12.84 12.14 -30.76
N SER A 44 -14.16 12.03 -30.65
CA SER A 44 -14.95 11.10 -31.44
C SER A 44 -14.99 11.43 -32.93
N CYS A 45 -14.77 12.69 -33.29
CA CYS A 45 -14.74 13.15 -34.69
C CYS A 45 -13.35 13.03 -35.33
N LEU A 46 -12.30 12.73 -34.59
CA LEU A 46 -10.96 12.58 -35.15
C LEU A 46 -10.77 11.16 -35.65
N PRO A 47 -10.30 10.95 -36.91
CA PRO A 47 -9.84 9.64 -37.37
C PRO A 47 -8.52 9.30 -36.71
N LEU A 48 -8.57 8.94 -35.42
CA LEU A 48 -7.38 8.57 -34.68
C LEU A 48 -7.03 7.10 -35.00
N PRO A 49 -5.80 6.82 -35.44
CA PRO A 49 -5.32 5.45 -35.45
C PRO A 49 -5.36 4.89 -34.03
N GLU A 50 -5.64 3.60 -33.90
CA GLU A 50 -5.61 2.96 -32.58
C GLU A 50 -4.30 3.29 -31.85
N PRO A 51 -4.33 3.75 -30.59
CA PRO A 51 -3.13 4.13 -29.87
C PRO A 51 -2.19 2.92 -29.77
N SER A 52 -0.92 3.14 -30.05
CA SER A 52 0.07 2.07 -29.87
C SER A 52 0.00 1.54 -28.44
N CYS A 53 0.24 0.25 -28.25
CA CYS A 53 0.23 -0.39 -26.93
C CYS A 53 1.14 0.35 -25.91
N ASP A 54 2.21 1.00 -26.40
CA ASP A 54 3.13 1.80 -25.58
C ASP A 54 2.51 3.13 -25.15
N LEU A 55 1.75 3.80 -26.01
CA LEU A 55 1.04 5.04 -25.67
C LEU A 55 -0.07 4.77 -24.63
N ALA A 56 -0.84 3.70 -24.80
CA ALA A 56 -1.85 3.30 -23.85
C ALA A 56 -1.23 3.02 -22.46
N LYS A 57 -0.10 2.33 -22.41
CA LYS A 57 0.64 2.10 -21.15
C LYS A 57 1.12 3.41 -20.51
N LYS A 58 1.67 4.34 -21.29
CA LYS A 58 2.11 5.66 -20.79
C LYS A 58 0.94 6.48 -20.24
N VAL A 59 -0.20 6.49 -20.93
CA VAL A 59 -1.42 7.18 -20.47
C VAL A 59 -1.92 6.59 -19.16
N VAL A 60 -2.02 5.25 -19.06
CA VAL A 60 -2.43 4.59 -17.81
C VAL A 60 -1.47 4.89 -16.68
N GLN A 61 -0.16 4.88 -16.92
CA GLN A 61 0.85 5.25 -15.92
C GLN A 61 0.71 6.72 -15.48
N HIS A 62 0.46 7.62 -16.43
CA HIS A 62 0.29 9.05 -16.12
C HIS A 62 -1.00 9.31 -15.33
N LEU A 63 -2.10 8.69 -15.71
CA LEU A 63 -3.37 8.77 -14.96
C LEU A 63 -3.24 8.18 -13.55
N ALA A 64 -2.50 7.09 -13.38
CA ALA A 64 -2.22 6.52 -12.08
C ALA A 64 -1.38 7.48 -11.20
N ALA A 65 -0.41 8.17 -11.79
CA ALA A 65 0.39 9.19 -11.11
C ALA A 65 -0.46 10.41 -10.69
N LEU A 66 -1.36 10.88 -11.57
CA LEU A 66 -2.29 11.97 -11.27
C LEU A 66 -3.27 11.61 -10.15
N LYS A 67 -3.84 10.40 -10.18
CA LYS A 67 -4.68 9.89 -9.08
C LYS A 67 -3.92 9.84 -7.75
N GLY A 68 -2.65 9.45 -7.76
CA GLY A 68 -1.79 9.47 -6.59
C GLY A 68 -1.51 10.88 -6.07
N ALA A 69 -1.32 11.84 -6.97
CA ALA A 69 -1.07 13.24 -6.62
C ALA A 69 -2.31 13.96 -6.05
N MET A 70 -3.52 13.59 -6.52
CA MET A 70 -4.79 14.14 -6.03
C MET A 70 -5.30 13.47 -4.75
N ALA A 71 -4.79 12.31 -4.40
CA ALA A 71 -5.17 11.63 -3.17
C ALA A 71 -4.62 12.37 -1.95
N ALA A 72 -5.38 12.39 -0.84
CA ALA A 72 -4.91 12.99 0.40
C ALA A 72 -3.53 12.43 0.79
N PRO A 73 -2.60 13.27 1.24
CA PRO A 73 -1.24 12.86 1.54
C PRO A 73 -1.19 11.84 2.70
N ILE A 74 -0.16 11.04 2.69
CA ILE A 74 0.20 10.23 3.85
C ILE A 74 0.94 11.14 4.84
N VAL A 75 0.53 11.12 6.10
CA VAL A 75 1.24 11.82 7.18
C VAL A 75 2.30 10.88 7.74
N LEU A 76 3.56 11.29 7.73
CA LEU A 76 4.69 10.54 8.30
C LEU A 76 5.06 11.14 9.65
N SER A 77 5.08 10.30 10.68
CA SER A 77 5.49 10.69 12.04
C SER A 77 6.55 9.75 12.59
N ALA A 78 7.41 10.29 13.46
CA ALA A 78 8.36 9.50 14.23
C ALA A 78 7.76 9.15 15.60
N ILE A 79 7.88 7.88 16.00
CA ILE A 79 7.39 7.35 17.29
C ILE A 79 8.55 6.67 17.98
N SER A 80 8.71 6.90 19.28
CA SER A 80 9.68 6.17 20.13
C SER A 80 9.11 4.79 20.47
N THR A 81 9.93 3.76 20.30
CA THR A 81 9.56 2.36 20.56
C THR A 81 10.70 1.62 21.27
N PRO A 82 10.47 0.41 21.80
CA PRO A 82 11.55 -0.43 22.37
C PRO A 82 12.67 -0.77 21.36
N LEU A 83 12.42 -0.63 20.07
CA LEU A 83 13.42 -0.81 19.01
C LEU A 83 14.18 0.47 18.64
N GLY A 84 13.85 1.59 19.29
CA GLY A 84 14.30 2.92 18.90
C GLY A 84 13.21 3.68 18.14
N ARG A 85 13.63 4.60 17.30
CA ARG A 85 12.70 5.41 16.50
C ARG A 85 12.05 4.57 15.40
N LEU A 86 10.72 4.66 15.29
CA LEU A 86 9.91 4.08 14.23
C LEU A 86 9.22 5.20 13.46
N TYR A 87 9.35 5.21 12.15
CA TYR A 87 8.59 6.11 11.29
C TYR A 87 7.30 5.40 10.84
N ALA A 88 6.17 6.03 11.09
CA ALA A 88 4.85 5.52 10.70
C ALA A 88 4.15 6.50 9.74
N GLY A 89 3.83 6.03 8.56
CA GLY A 89 3.03 6.74 7.57
C GLY A 89 1.57 6.30 7.67
N PHE A 90 0.66 7.24 7.86
CA PHE A 90 -0.75 6.96 8.11
C PHE A 90 -1.69 7.91 7.37
N LYS A 91 -2.91 7.45 7.18
CA LYS A 91 -4.02 8.20 6.60
C LYS A 91 -5.35 7.57 7.05
N ASP A 92 -6.39 8.38 7.26
CA ASP A 92 -7.74 7.92 7.58
C ASP A 92 -7.77 6.88 8.73
N ASN A 93 -7.01 7.14 9.81
CA ASN A 93 -6.81 6.25 10.96
C ASN A 93 -6.26 4.86 10.61
N ARG A 94 -5.52 4.74 9.50
CA ARG A 94 -4.85 3.51 9.08
C ARG A 94 -3.37 3.74 8.80
N ILE A 95 -2.55 2.76 9.17
CA ILE A 95 -1.12 2.75 8.93
C ILE A 95 -0.87 2.13 7.56
N ALA A 96 -0.24 2.90 6.66
CA ALA A 96 0.08 2.47 5.30
C ALA A 96 1.58 2.22 5.09
N TYR A 97 2.42 2.72 6.00
CA TYR A 97 3.87 2.60 5.91
C TYR A 97 4.51 2.54 7.29
N LEU A 98 5.52 1.70 7.44
CA LEU A 98 6.42 1.67 8.57
C LEU A 98 7.88 1.61 8.11
N SER A 99 8.77 2.24 8.85
CA SER A 99 10.22 2.12 8.66
C SER A 99 10.91 2.19 10.01
N LEU A 100 11.76 1.21 10.27
CA LEU A 100 12.71 1.28 11.40
C LEU A 100 13.74 2.36 11.11
N ASP A 101 14.28 2.95 12.17
CA ASP A 101 15.36 3.93 12.07
C ASP A 101 16.65 3.25 11.61
N THR A 102 17.16 3.69 10.49
CA THR A 102 18.43 3.25 9.89
C THR A 102 19.47 4.36 9.91
N GLY A 103 19.20 5.44 10.67
CA GLY A 103 20.05 6.65 10.69
C GLY A 103 19.77 7.59 9.51
N ASP A 104 18.78 7.28 8.68
CA ASP A 104 18.36 8.16 7.58
C ASP A 104 17.65 9.43 8.09
N SER A 105 17.77 10.52 7.33
CA SER A 105 17.01 11.73 7.64
C SER A 105 15.50 11.49 7.44
N PRO A 106 14.63 12.23 8.16
CA PRO A 106 13.18 12.15 7.98
C PRO A 106 12.75 12.36 6.52
N GLU A 107 13.46 13.23 5.78
CA GLU A 107 13.20 13.53 4.37
C GLU A 107 13.54 12.32 3.48
N ALA A 108 14.62 11.60 3.77
CA ALA A 108 14.99 10.39 3.04
C ALA A 108 13.98 9.27 3.29
N VAL A 109 13.47 9.13 4.51
CA VAL A 109 12.40 8.19 4.85
C VAL A 109 11.10 8.57 4.13
N ALA A 110 10.72 9.86 4.12
CA ALA A 110 9.55 10.36 3.41
C ALA A 110 9.64 10.08 1.90
N ALA A 111 10.76 10.38 1.28
CA ALA A 111 11.00 10.11 -0.15
C ALA A 111 10.94 8.60 -0.47
N ARG A 112 11.37 7.73 0.44
CA ARG A 112 11.25 6.27 0.31
C ARG A 112 9.79 5.83 0.40
N ALA A 113 9.05 6.38 1.35
CA ALA A 113 7.63 6.14 1.53
C ALA A 113 6.83 6.60 0.29
N GLU A 114 7.12 7.78 -0.27
CA GLU A 114 6.49 8.29 -1.50
C GLU A 114 6.68 7.33 -2.68
N ARG A 115 7.92 6.89 -2.90
CA ARG A 115 8.22 5.91 -3.98
C ARG A 115 7.50 4.59 -3.75
N ARG A 116 7.41 4.14 -2.50
CA ARG A 116 6.78 2.84 -2.18
C ARG A 116 5.27 2.89 -2.31
N LEU A 117 4.65 3.96 -1.83
CA LEU A 117 3.19 4.13 -1.79
C LEU A 117 2.64 4.81 -3.06
N ARG A 118 3.52 5.42 -3.87
CA ARG A 118 3.15 6.26 -5.02
C ARG A 118 2.15 7.37 -4.62
N ARG A 119 2.38 7.95 -3.45
CA ARG A 119 1.57 9.02 -2.87
C ARG A 119 2.47 10.06 -2.24
N ARG A 120 2.01 11.31 -2.25
CA ARG A 120 2.66 12.40 -1.53
C ARG A 120 2.72 12.08 -0.03
N VAL A 121 3.87 12.35 0.59
CA VAL A 121 4.09 12.20 2.02
C VAL A 121 4.40 13.57 2.63
N VAL A 122 3.79 13.88 3.75
CA VAL A 122 4.04 15.09 4.53
C VAL A 122 4.43 14.70 5.95
N GLN A 123 5.31 15.46 6.55
CA GLN A 123 5.65 15.26 7.96
C GLN A 123 4.54 15.81 8.86
N GLY A 124 4.27 15.13 9.97
CA GLY A 124 3.26 15.55 10.92
C GLY A 124 3.44 14.89 12.28
N GLN A 125 2.58 15.23 13.23
CA GLN A 125 2.59 14.65 14.57
C GLN A 125 1.82 13.32 14.59
N ALA A 126 2.30 12.38 15.42
CA ALA A 126 1.62 11.11 15.64
C ALA A 126 0.34 11.36 16.46
N PRO A 127 -0.83 11.02 15.94
CA PRO A 127 -2.06 11.10 16.72
C PRO A 127 -2.08 10.03 17.82
N PRO A 128 -2.82 10.23 18.92
CA PRO A 128 -2.85 9.31 20.06
C PRO A 128 -3.20 7.86 19.68
N TRP A 129 -4.16 7.67 18.73
CA TRP A 129 -4.54 6.34 18.29
C TRP A 129 -3.38 5.56 17.66
N LEU A 130 -2.50 6.26 16.92
CA LEU A 130 -1.35 5.63 16.26
C LEU A 130 -0.31 5.16 17.29
N VAL A 131 -0.02 6.01 18.29
CA VAL A 131 0.87 5.65 19.40
C VAL A 131 0.32 4.43 20.14
N SER A 132 -0.94 4.46 20.52
CA SER A 132 -1.62 3.34 21.21
C SER A 132 -1.64 2.05 20.38
N ALA A 133 -1.82 2.15 19.05
CA ALA A 133 -1.79 0.99 18.16
C ALA A 133 -0.38 0.35 18.11
N ILE A 134 0.67 1.17 18.05
CA ILE A 134 2.05 0.68 18.07
C ILE A 134 2.42 0.09 19.43
N GLU A 135 2.05 0.74 20.54
CA GLU A 135 2.27 0.20 21.88
C GLU A 135 1.57 -1.14 22.10
N ARG A 136 0.32 -1.26 21.65
CA ARG A 136 -0.45 -2.52 21.70
C ARG A 136 0.22 -3.60 20.87
N PHE A 137 0.73 -3.25 19.68
CA PHE A 137 1.49 -4.19 18.87
C PHE A 137 2.71 -4.73 19.63
N PHE A 138 3.55 -3.89 20.22
CA PHE A 138 4.72 -4.33 20.98
C PHE A 138 4.39 -5.14 22.23
N SER A 139 3.22 -4.98 22.81
CA SER A 139 2.78 -5.80 23.96
C SER A 139 2.20 -7.15 23.56
N THR A 140 1.67 -7.28 22.35
CA THR A 140 0.97 -8.49 21.90
C THR A 140 1.62 -9.21 20.73
N TRP A 141 2.48 -8.52 19.98
CA TRP A 141 3.04 -8.93 18.68
C TRP A 141 1.99 -9.36 17.65
N LYS A 142 0.76 -8.85 17.80
CA LYS A 142 -0.35 -9.11 16.90
C LYS A 142 -0.72 -7.87 16.11
N VAL A 143 -0.95 -8.06 14.82
CA VAL A 143 -1.47 -7.01 13.95
C VAL A 143 -2.98 -6.91 14.15
N ASP A 144 -3.47 -5.67 14.18
CA ASP A 144 -4.88 -5.36 14.11
C ASP A 144 -5.18 -4.95 12.66
N ASP A 145 -5.96 -5.78 11.96
CA ASP A 145 -6.27 -5.57 10.54
C ASP A 145 -7.07 -4.26 10.30
N GLU A 146 -7.75 -3.75 11.30
CA GLU A 146 -8.55 -2.51 11.18
C GLU A 146 -7.66 -1.27 11.08
N VAL A 147 -6.47 -1.30 11.70
CA VAL A 147 -5.55 -0.16 11.73
C VAL A 147 -4.52 -0.17 10.59
N VAL A 148 -4.53 -1.16 9.70
CA VAL A 148 -3.57 -1.22 8.59
C VAL A 148 -4.23 -0.97 7.23
N ASP A 149 -3.53 -0.28 6.34
CA ASP A 149 -3.94 -0.07 4.95
C ASP A 149 -2.94 -0.75 4.00
N ILE A 150 -3.37 -1.85 3.41
CA ILE A 150 -2.65 -2.58 2.36
C ILE A 150 -3.43 -2.60 1.03
N SER A 151 -4.41 -1.71 0.88
CA SER A 151 -5.29 -1.66 -0.29
C SER A 151 -4.56 -1.34 -1.60
N ASN A 152 -3.40 -0.69 -1.51
CA ASN A 152 -2.53 -0.37 -2.65
C ASN A 152 -1.65 -1.54 -3.12
N LEU A 153 -1.66 -2.66 -2.39
CA LEU A 153 -0.91 -3.86 -2.75
C LEU A 153 -1.75 -4.79 -3.62
N THR A 154 -1.07 -5.55 -4.48
CA THR A 154 -1.75 -6.56 -5.29
C THR A 154 -2.37 -7.67 -4.42
N PRO A 155 -3.41 -8.38 -4.90
CA PRO A 155 -4.01 -9.49 -4.15
C PRO A 155 -2.98 -10.56 -3.71
N PHE A 156 -1.95 -10.82 -4.52
CA PHE A 156 -0.87 -11.73 -4.18
C PHE A 156 -0.02 -11.22 -3.02
N GLU A 157 0.36 -9.94 -3.04
CA GLU A 157 1.14 -9.31 -1.96
C GLU A 157 0.35 -9.30 -0.66
N GLN A 158 -0.93 -8.92 -0.70
CA GLN A 158 -1.82 -8.94 0.46
C GLN A 158 -1.93 -10.34 1.06
N ALA A 159 -2.16 -11.36 0.22
CA ALA A 159 -2.26 -12.73 0.68
C ALA A 159 -0.95 -13.23 1.33
N ALA A 160 0.21 -12.92 0.73
CA ALA A 160 1.51 -13.30 1.25
C ALA A 160 1.81 -12.63 2.60
N LEU A 161 1.55 -11.33 2.75
CA LEU A 161 1.74 -10.60 4.00
C LEU A 161 0.80 -11.11 5.11
N ARG A 162 -0.47 -11.35 4.80
CA ARG A 162 -1.42 -11.93 5.76
C ARG A 162 -1.04 -13.36 6.16
N ALA A 163 -0.48 -14.16 5.24
CA ALA A 163 0.04 -15.48 5.57
C ALA A 163 1.25 -15.39 6.51
N ALA A 164 2.17 -14.45 6.30
CA ALA A 164 3.27 -14.20 7.21
C ALA A 164 2.80 -13.73 8.60
N ALA A 165 1.74 -12.90 8.68
CA ALA A 165 1.17 -12.44 9.94
C ALA A 165 0.57 -13.59 10.79
N ARG A 166 0.27 -14.75 10.20
CA ARG A 166 -0.19 -15.96 10.93
C ARG A 166 0.93 -16.72 11.60
N ILE A 167 2.19 -16.42 11.30
CA ILE A 167 3.32 -17.04 12.00
C ILE A 167 3.36 -16.48 13.42
N PRO A 168 3.26 -17.32 14.47
CA PRO A 168 3.28 -16.85 15.85
C PRO A 168 4.58 -16.14 16.22
N PRO A 169 4.56 -15.19 17.18
CA PRO A 169 5.79 -14.67 17.78
C PRO A 169 6.69 -15.79 18.28
N GLY A 170 8.01 -15.66 18.09
CA GLY A 170 8.98 -16.67 18.48
C GLY A 170 9.06 -17.89 17.55
N GLU A 171 8.35 -17.88 16.44
CA GLU A 171 8.44 -18.92 15.42
C GLU A 171 8.88 -18.37 14.07
N VAL A 172 9.52 -19.21 13.28
CA VAL A 172 9.88 -18.88 11.89
C VAL A 172 9.29 -19.89 10.92
N ARG A 173 9.04 -19.47 9.70
CA ARG A 173 8.56 -20.34 8.60
C ARG A 173 9.29 -19.98 7.32
N SER A 174 9.43 -20.97 6.43
CA SER A 174 10.10 -20.74 5.15
C SER A 174 9.24 -19.95 4.16
N TYR A 175 9.89 -19.30 3.18
CA TYR A 175 9.19 -18.69 2.04
C TYR A 175 8.29 -19.70 1.31
N ALA A 176 8.71 -20.97 1.23
CA ALA A 176 7.92 -22.05 0.63
C ALA A 176 6.65 -22.34 1.45
N TRP A 177 6.73 -22.28 2.77
CA TRP A 177 5.56 -22.43 3.64
C TRP A 177 4.54 -21.32 3.37
N VAL A 178 4.97 -20.06 3.32
CA VAL A 178 4.09 -18.92 2.99
C VAL A 178 3.46 -19.10 1.62
N ALA A 179 4.25 -19.53 0.62
CA ALA A 179 3.76 -19.80 -0.75
C ALA A 179 2.67 -20.89 -0.76
N THR A 180 2.83 -21.94 0.04
CA THR A 180 1.84 -23.01 0.19
C THR A 180 0.55 -22.49 0.86
N GLN A 181 0.69 -21.66 1.91
CA GLN A 181 -0.47 -21.09 2.62
C GLN A 181 -1.38 -20.22 1.73
N ILE A 182 -0.83 -19.65 0.67
CA ILE A 182 -1.60 -18.83 -0.28
C ILE A 182 -2.01 -19.62 -1.55
N GLY A 183 -1.89 -20.96 -1.54
CA GLY A 183 -2.26 -21.81 -2.67
C GLY A 183 -1.32 -21.70 -3.88
N ARG A 184 -0.07 -21.22 -3.69
CA ARG A 184 0.91 -21.00 -4.76
C ARG A 184 2.27 -21.62 -4.42
N PRO A 185 2.37 -22.95 -4.21
CA PRO A 185 3.57 -23.62 -3.65
C PRO A 185 4.85 -23.38 -4.45
N LYS A 186 4.75 -23.10 -5.75
CA LYS A 186 5.89 -22.80 -6.61
C LYS A 186 6.33 -21.31 -6.56
N ALA A 187 5.68 -20.47 -5.77
CA ALA A 187 5.90 -19.03 -5.76
C ALA A 187 6.86 -18.53 -4.66
N ALA A 188 7.69 -19.38 -4.03
CA ALA A 188 8.59 -19.01 -2.93
C ALA A 188 9.48 -17.78 -3.26
N ARG A 189 10.06 -17.70 -4.46
CA ARG A 189 10.85 -16.53 -4.89
C ARG A 189 10.01 -15.25 -5.00
N ALA A 190 8.75 -15.37 -5.44
CA ALA A 190 7.83 -14.24 -5.50
C ALA A 190 7.46 -13.76 -4.10
N VAL A 191 7.21 -14.67 -3.17
CA VAL A 191 7.01 -14.36 -1.74
C VAL A 191 8.24 -13.64 -1.18
N GLY A 192 9.45 -14.10 -1.45
CA GLY A 192 10.67 -13.41 -1.03
C GLY A 192 10.71 -11.95 -1.49
N ARG A 193 10.34 -11.67 -2.75
CA ARG A 193 10.22 -10.28 -3.24
C ARG A 193 9.16 -9.47 -2.51
N VAL A 194 8.04 -10.09 -2.12
CA VAL A 194 7.00 -9.41 -1.32
C VAL A 194 7.55 -9.06 0.05
N MET A 195 8.22 -10.00 0.72
CA MET A 195 8.83 -9.75 2.05
C MET A 195 9.88 -8.65 2.01
N ALA A 196 10.74 -8.63 0.98
CA ALA A 196 11.74 -7.57 0.79
C ALA A 196 11.12 -6.18 0.50
N ARG A 197 9.90 -6.14 -0.02
CA ARG A 197 9.17 -4.91 -0.35
C ARG A 197 8.02 -4.59 0.61
N ASN A 198 7.98 -5.26 1.74
CA ASN A 198 6.92 -5.05 2.73
C ASN A 198 6.86 -3.58 3.18
N PRO A 199 5.74 -2.86 2.98
CA PRO A 199 5.61 -1.47 3.41
C PRO A 199 5.32 -1.32 4.91
N LEU A 200 4.98 -2.40 5.59
CA LEU A 200 4.56 -2.44 6.99
C LEU A 200 5.35 -3.50 7.77
N PRO A 201 6.71 -3.39 7.77
CA PRO A 201 7.54 -4.29 8.59
C PRO A 201 7.08 -4.22 10.05
N LEU A 202 7.31 -5.27 10.80
CA LEU A 202 6.79 -5.52 12.14
C LEU A 202 5.32 -5.97 12.09
N LEU A 203 4.38 -5.13 11.68
CA LEU A 203 2.96 -5.46 11.60
C LEU A 203 2.73 -6.67 10.69
N PHE A 204 3.38 -6.70 9.53
CA PHE A 204 3.50 -7.92 8.74
C PHE A 204 4.93 -8.46 8.92
N PRO A 205 5.12 -9.52 9.72
CA PRO A 205 6.41 -9.91 10.27
C PRO A 205 7.27 -10.65 9.25
N CYS A 206 7.79 -9.92 8.25
CA CYS A 206 8.71 -10.48 7.25
C CYS A 206 10.01 -11.01 7.89
N HIS A 207 10.37 -10.57 9.09
CA HIS A 207 11.49 -11.11 9.86
C HIS A 207 11.27 -12.55 10.33
N ARG A 208 10.01 -13.03 10.45
CA ARG A 208 9.68 -14.43 10.78
C ARG A 208 9.75 -15.36 9.56
N VAL A 209 10.02 -14.79 8.37
CA VAL A 209 10.15 -15.60 7.15
C VAL A 209 11.63 -15.82 6.85
N VAL A 210 12.02 -17.09 6.72
CA VAL A 210 13.40 -17.55 6.52
C VAL A 210 13.51 -18.39 5.25
N ASP A 211 14.71 -18.82 4.89
CA ASP A 211 14.87 -19.76 3.81
C ASP A 211 14.51 -21.20 4.19
N SER A 212 14.75 -22.15 3.29
CA SER A 212 14.46 -23.56 3.53
C SER A 212 15.47 -24.25 4.46
N SER A 213 16.66 -23.67 4.67
CA SER A 213 17.66 -24.16 5.63
C SER A 213 17.37 -23.68 7.05
N GLY A 214 16.47 -22.69 7.22
CA GLY A 214 16.19 -22.04 8.49
C GLY A 214 17.14 -20.87 8.78
N ASP A 215 18.07 -20.56 7.85
CA ASP A 215 19.00 -19.47 8.01
C ASP A 215 18.30 -18.10 7.91
N LEU A 216 18.81 -17.16 8.70
CA LEU A 216 18.35 -15.77 8.69
C LEU A 216 18.88 -15.05 7.45
N HIS A 217 18.35 -15.45 6.27
CA HIS A 217 18.70 -14.82 5.00
C HIS A 217 18.18 -13.38 4.94
N ASP A 218 18.79 -12.60 4.08
CA ASP A 218 18.56 -11.18 3.76
C ASP A 218 17.36 -10.51 4.45
N TYR A 219 17.65 -9.49 5.21
CA TYR A 219 16.64 -8.62 5.79
C TYR A 219 16.95 -7.17 5.43
N PHE A 220 15.95 -6.39 5.05
CA PHE A 220 16.15 -5.01 4.61
C PHE A 220 16.87 -4.14 5.65
N TYR A 221 16.64 -4.41 6.94
CA TYR A 221 17.26 -3.69 8.06
C TYR A 221 18.52 -4.40 8.63
N GLY A 222 19.06 -5.36 7.89
CA GLY A 222 20.22 -6.14 8.31
C GLY A 222 19.88 -7.36 9.17
N LEU A 223 20.80 -8.33 9.18
CA LEU A 223 20.60 -9.59 9.92
C LEU A 223 20.57 -9.40 11.43
N GLU A 224 21.34 -8.46 11.95
CA GLU A 224 21.34 -8.13 13.40
C GLU A 224 19.96 -7.67 13.86
N MET A 225 19.31 -6.79 13.08
CA MET A 225 17.94 -6.34 13.39
C MET A 225 16.95 -7.49 13.29
N LYS A 226 17.08 -8.38 12.31
CA LYS A 226 16.23 -9.58 12.20
C LYS A 226 16.38 -10.48 13.42
N ALA A 227 17.60 -10.77 13.82
CA ALA A 227 17.91 -11.59 15.00
C ALA A 227 17.35 -10.93 16.28
N ARG A 228 17.58 -9.62 16.45
CA ARG A 228 17.04 -8.84 17.58
C ARG A 228 15.52 -8.91 17.68
N LEU A 229 14.82 -8.75 16.57
CA LEU A 229 13.35 -8.87 16.52
C LEU A 229 12.88 -10.25 16.96
N LEU A 230 13.46 -11.30 16.40
CA LEU A 230 13.13 -12.69 16.73
C LEU A 230 13.42 -12.98 18.22
N GLN A 231 14.54 -12.49 18.75
CA GLN A 231 14.88 -12.64 20.16
C GLN A 231 13.88 -11.94 21.08
N MET A 232 13.44 -10.71 20.74
CA MET A 232 12.40 -9.98 21.48
C MET A 232 11.07 -10.72 21.49
N GLU A 233 10.77 -11.50 20.45
CA GLU A 233 9.60 -12.36 20.35
C GLU A 233 9.75 -13.71 21.07
N GLY A 234 10.93 -14.00 21.65
CA GLY A 234 11.21 -15.24 22.37
C GLY A 234 11.70 -16.39 21.49
N TYR A 235 12.12 -16.12 20.23
CA TYR A 235 12.76 -17.14 19.40
C TYR A 235 14.06 -17.66 20.03
N ARG A 236 14.15 -18.97 20.09
CA ARG A 236 15.32 -19.72 20.60
C ARG A 236 15.83 -20.61 19.47
N GLY A 237 16.43 -19.95 18.46
CA GLY A 237 17.02 -20.64 17.30
C GLY A 237 18.19 -21.51 17.61
#